data_ec8283d23fe3c41b6c716c4fd7b5eed7
#
_entry.id   ec8283d23fe3c41b6c716c4fd7b5eed7
#
_cell.length_a   1.000
_cell.length_b   1.000
_cell.length_c   1.000
_cell.angle_alpha   90.00
_cell.angle_beta   90.00
_cell.angle_gamma   90.00
#
_symmetry.space_group_name_H-M   'P 1'
#
loop_
_entity.id
_entity.type
_entity.pdbx_description
1 polymer ?
#
loop_
_entity_poly.entity_id
_entity_poly.type
_entity_poly.pdbx_seq_one_letter_code
_entity_poly.pdbx_strand_id
1 'polypeptide(L)'
;MSTSAGASRLPLTGADGFLRAFDADTRRQNGASHLAQLVLRLGPGFDAEAFRRVLAETAAANPVLHAPIRRALGVGAPAYRLDAARSGAWPAFTVHPENPTDALPELFFQRLNEVRSARRGELLRVDAVPRGGAEPGTDLAFTWLHMLLDGSGSERFVQFLEDRRAGLAPAVPATDQPGAPADVALPVSGGERGAMAMSWQRRMQELGALSVRSLAGPARAVQQDLVYDVRSFSAEESAGIVARAAALAGFLTPMLFYVAAAVRAHDAVLRARGTVPESYVVPLPVDLRPKGSGGSVFRTRVSMIWLQVRADRVQDLGALLTDLKEVRRRAIREHQVENGVAAMDYALRAPTRLYAHMTRRTLHGELCSFFFGWTAAFCEGLERFFGAPVLDGFHAPSVPPSPGSSLIFSLFGPRLHVTHVRQRDVLTGAELAQVRAALVRDLTGAG
;
A
#
# COMPACT_ATOMS: atom_id res chain seq x y z
N MET A 1 -18.06 32.53 24.30
CA MET A 1 -18.07 31.45 23.31
C MET A 1 -16.65 31.33 22.77
N SER A 2 -15.83 30.45 23.37
CA SER A 2 -14.44 30.23 22.99
C SER A 2 -14.44 29.24 21.81
N THR A 3 -14.27 29.70 20.58
CA THR A 3 -14.06 28.87 19.42
C THR A 3 -12.70 28.19 19.55
N SER A 4 -12.72 26.86 19.63
CA SER A 4 -11.55 26.02 19.82
C SER A 4 -10.51 26.25 18.71
N ALA A 5 -9.42 26.92 19.03
CA ALA A 5 -8.23 27.09 18.20
C ALA A 5 -7.48 25.78 17.89
N GLY A 6 -8.06 24.62 18.24
CA GLY A 6 -7.46 23.28 18.06
C GLY A 6 -7.67 22.62 16.72
N ALA A 7 -8.60 23.10 15.90
CA ALA A 7 -9.07 22.37 14.69
C ALA A 7 -8.30 22.69 13.40
N SER A 8 -7.31 23.59 13.39
CA SER A 8 -6.65 24.01 12.14
C SER A 8 -5.50 23.10 11.69
N ARG A 9 -5.07 22.16 12.53
CA ARG A 9 -3.93 21.28 12.27
C ARG A 9 -4.23 19.84 12.68
N LEU A 10 -3.94 18.91 11.76
CA LEU A 10 -3.98 17.48 12.03
C LEU A 10 -2.54 16.94 11.88
N PRO A 11 -1.86 16.54 12.97
CA PRO A 11 -0.51 16.00 12.89
C PRO A 11 -0.45 14.73 12.03
N LEU A 12 0.64 14.55 11.28
CA LEU A 12 0.92 13.29 10.62
C LEU A 12 1.18 12.19 11.68
N THR A 13 0.80 10.95 11.36
CA THR A 13 1.26 9.77 12.09
C THR A 13 2.72 9.45 11.74
N GLY A 14 3.38 8.61 12.52
CA GLY A 14 4.70 8.09 12.17
C GLY A 14 4.70 7.38 10.82
N ALA A 15 3.64 6.61 10.50
CA ALA A 15 3.47 5.92 9.24
C ALA A 15 3.29 6.90 8.05
N ASP A 16 2.50 7.97 8.20
CA ASP A 16 2.42 9.04 7.19
C ASP A 16 3.79 9.66 6.93
N GLY A 17 4.59 9.87 7.99
CA GLY A 17 5.96 10.39 7.91
C GLY A 17 6.91 9.45 7.16
N PHE A 18 6.78 8.14 7.37
CA PHE A 18 7.52 7.11 6.68
C PHE A 18 7.20 7.12 5.16
N LEU A 19 5.94 7.11 4.78
CA LEU A 19 5.54 7.20 3.38
C LEU A 19 5.93 8.54 2.73
N ARG A 20 5.94 9.62 3.51
CA ARG A 20 6.47 10.91 3.04
C ARG A 20 7.98 10.87 2.79
N ALA A 21 8.73 10.10 3.58
CA ALA A 21 10.16 9.87 3.30
C ALA A 21 10.35 9.07 2.00
N PHE A 22 9.49 8.09 1.75
CA PHE A 22 9.45 7.35 0.47
C PHE A 22 9.11 8.28 -0.70
N ASP A 23 8.10 9.17 -0.58
CA ASP A 23 7.79 10.16 -1.61
C ASP A 23 9.01 11.03 -1.95
N ALA A 24 9.73 11.52 -0.93
CA ALA A 24 10.93 12.32 -1.15
C ALA A 24 12.07 11.54 -1.82
N ASP A 25 12.20 10.26 -1.50
CA ASP A 25 13.21 9.38 -2.09
C ASP A 25 12.86 8.99 -3.53
N THR A 26 11.61 8.61 -3.80
CA THR A 26 11.10 8.28 -5.13
C THR A 26 11.25 9.48 -6.08
N ARG A 27 10.86 10.68 -5.65
CA ARG A 27 11.04 11.91 -6.45
C ARG A 27 12.50 12.18 -6.80
N ARG A 28 13.41 11.93 -5.88
CA ARG A 28 14.84 12.15 -6.13
C ARG A 28 15.41 11.15 -7.14
N GLN A 29 14.89 9.94 -7.15
CA GLN A 29 15.42 8.83 -7.95
C GLN A 29 14.71 8.67 -9.29
N ASN A 30 13.37 8.78 -9.32
CA ASN A 30 12.54 8.56 -10.51
C ASN A 30 11.94 9.84 -11.08
N GLY A 31 11.94 10.94 -10.33
CA GLY A 31 11.19 12.14 -10.72
C GLY A 31 9.68 12.06 -10.46
N ALA A 32 9.13 10.90 -10.06
CA ALA A 32 7.70 10.70 -9.78
C ALA A 32 7.38 10.75 -8.28
N SER A 33 6.10 10.94 -7.92
CA SER A 33 5.64 10.85 -6.54
C SER A 33 5.44 9.40 -6.10
N HIS A 34 5.48 9.16 -4.78
CA HIS A 34 5.08 7.89 -4.20
C HIS A 34 3.55 7.85 -4.06
N LEU A 35 2.91 7.35 -5.12
CA LEU A 35 1.46 7.27 -5.24
C LEU A 35 0.97 5.85 -4.93
N ALA A 36 -0.31 5.72 -4.64
CA ALA A 36 -1.01 4.44 -4.65
C ALA A 36 -2.28 4.58 -5.48
N GLN A 37 -2.76 3.47 -6.01
CA GLN A 37 -3.94 3.42 -6.83
C GLN A 37 -4.84 2.27 -6.39
N LEU A 38 -6.15 2.53 -6.30
CA LEU A 38 -7.21 1.54 -6.22
C LEU A 38 -8.00 1.63 -7.51
N VAL A 39 -8.16 0.52 -8.20
CA VAL A 39 -8.93 0.44 -9.43
C VAL A 39 -10.19 -0.39 -9.16
N LEU A 40 -11.34 0.13 -9.58
CA LEU A 40 -12.59 -0.61 -9.67
C LEU A 40 -12.96 -0.76 -11.14
N ARG A 41 -13.35 -1.96 -11.52
CA ARG A 41 -13.95 -2.26 -12.82
C ARG A 41 -15.46 -2.39 -12.62
N LEU A 42 -16.20 -1.42 -13.13
CA LEU A 42 -17.64 -1.33 -12.96
C LEU A 42 -18.36 -1.84 -14.23
N GLY A 43 -19.53 -2.43 -14.04
CA GLY A 43 -20.47 -2.68 -15.12
C GLY A 43 -21.18 -1.40 -15.57
N PRO A 44 -22.21 -1.53 -16.44
CA PRO A 44 -22.99 -0.39 -16.91
C PRO A 44 -23.75 0.32 -15.78
N GLY A 45 -24.00 1.63 -15.97
CA GLY A 45 -24.87 2.41 -15.09
C GLY A 45 -24.15 3.23 -14.02
N PHE A 46 -22.83 3.48 -14.15
CA PHE A 46 -22.11 4.37 -13.25
C PHE A 46 -22.61 5.82 -13.39
N ASP A 47 -23.14 6.37 -12.28
CA ASP A 47 -23.61 7.76 -12.20
C ASP A 47 -22.46 8.70 -11.83
N ALA A 48 -21.78 9.22 -12.85
CA ALA A 48 -20.66 10.13 -12.70
C ALA A 48 -21.04 11.48 -12.06
N GLU A 49 -22.27 11.94 -12.26
CA GLU A 49 -22.72 13.23 -11.68
C GLU A 49 -23.02 13.08 -10.19
N ALA A 50 -23.71 12.00 -9.79
CA ALA A 50 -23.88 11.69 -8.37
C ALA A 50 -22.52 11.50 -7.68
N PHE A 51 -21.59 10.81 -8.33
CA PHE A 51 -20.23 10.63 -7.80
C PHE A 51 -19.51 11.96 -7.61
N ARG A 52 -19.54 12.84 -8.61
CA ARG A 52 -18.93 14.18 -8.54
C ARG A 52 -19.48 14.98 -7.36
N ARG A 53 -20.79 14.99 -7.19
CA ARG A 53 -21.48 15.69 -6.10
C ARG A 53 -21.06 15.15 -4.74
N VAL A 54 -21.16 13.82 -4.53
CA VAL A 54 -20.83 13.19 -3.25
C VAL A 54 -19.35 13.34 -2.90
N LEU A 55 -18.45 13.23 -3.89
CA LEU A 55 -17.01 13.45 -3.67
C LEU A 55 -16.73 14.91 -3.24
N ALA A 56 -17.39 15.89 -3.86
CA ALA A 56 -17.24 17.32 -3.51
C ALA A 56 -17.77 17.60 -2.09
N GLU A 57 -18.96 17.07 -1.74
CA GLU A 57 -19.55 17.19 -0.40
C GLU A 57 -18.66 16.51 0.67
N THR A 58 -18.13 15.34 0.33
CA THR A 58 -17.20 14.60 1.21
C THR A 58 -15.91 15.38 1.44
N ALA A 59 -15.35 15.99 0.39
CA ALA A 59 -14.15 16.80 0.50
C ALA A 59 -14.38 18.10 1.30
N ALA A 60 -15.54 18.72 1.16
CA ALA A 60 -15.90 19.89 1.96
C ALA A 60 -16.03 19.56 3.47
N ALA A 61 -16.58 18.39 3.79
CA ALA A 61 -16.70 17.92 5.18
C ALA A 61 -15.37 17.36 5.75
N ASN A 62 -14.46 16.89 4.89
CA ASN A 62 -13.20 16.26 5.26
C ASN A 62 -12.00 16.96 4.60
N PRO A 63 -11.58 18.14 5.12
CA PRO A 63 -10.50 18.93 4.52
C PRO A 63 -9.17 18.18 4.38
N VAL A 64 -8.94 17.09 5.10
CA VAL A 64 -7.74 16.24 5.00
C VAL A 64 -7.50 15.74 3.56
N LEU A 65 -8.56 15.58 2.75
CA LEU A 65 -8.49 15.12 1.37
C LEU A 65 -7.73 16.07 0.43
N HIS A 66 -7.58 17.34 0.82
CA HIS A 66 -6.91 18.36 0.01
C HIS A 66 -6.11 19.38 0.84
N ALA A 67 -5.88 19.07 2.14
CA ALA A 67 -5.12 19.96 3.02
C ALA A 67 -3.62 19.94 2.70
N PRO A 68 -2.97 21.09 2.55
CA PRO A 68 -1.53 21.17 2.43
C PRO A 68 -0.80 20.58 3.63
N ILE A 69 0.26 19.80 3.38
CA ILE A 69 1.10 19.25 4.44
C ILE A 69 2.33 20.15 4.63
N ARG A 70 2.49 20.70 5.84
CA ARG A 70 3.57 21.64 6.17
C ARG A 70 4.13 21.39 7.57
N ARG A 71 5.40 21.77 7.78
CA ARG A 71 6.00 21.92 9.11
C ARG A 71 5.74 23.31 9.66
N ALA A 72 5.51 23.45 10.96
CA ALA A 72 5.44 24.75 11.61
C ALA A 72 6.84 25.39 11.60
N LEU A 73 6.96 26.62 11.10
CA LEU A 73 8.23 27.36 11.02
C LEU A 73 9.39 26.55 10.38
N GLY A 74 9.05 25.55 9.53
CA GLY A 74 10.05 24.68 8.92
C GLY A 74 10.62 23.59 9.82
N VAL A 75 10.31 23.61 11.12
CA VAL A 75 10.77 22.64 12.14
C VAL A 75 9.59 21.86 12.75
N GLY A 76 9.87 20.87 13.60
CA GLY A 76 8.84 20.06 14.24
C GLY A 76 8.20 19.00 13.35
N ALA A 77 7.18 18.32 13.85
CA ALA A 77 6.43 17.31 13.11
C ALA A 77 5.58 17.97 12.01
N PRO A 78 5.52 17.39 10.82
CA PRO A 78 4.62 17.87 9.76
C PRO A 78 3.16 17.63 10.13
N ALA A 79 2.26 18.47 9.60
CA ALA A 79 0.81 18.37 9.83
C ALA A 79 0.03 18.78 8.58
N TYR A 80 -1.15 18.21 8.41
CA TYR A 80 -2.16 18.75 7.51
C TYR A 80 -2.64 20.10 8.03
N ARG A 81 -2.71 21.09 7.15
CA ARG A 81 -3.21 22.43 7.44
C ARG A 81 -4.66 22.51 6.96
N LEU A 82 -5.60 22.15 7.83
CA LEU A 82 -7.02 22.07 7.49
C LEU A 82 -7.62 23.43 7.19
N ASP A 83 -7.09 24.48 7.82
CA ASP A 83 -7.45 25.89 7.62
C ASP A 83 -6.99 26.45 6.26
N ALA A 84 -6.02 25.85 5.63
CA ALA A 84 -5.47 26.24 4.34
C ALA A 84 -5.92 25.32 3.19
N ALA A 85 -6.88 24.44 3.44
CA ALA A 85 -7.47 23.58 2.42
C ALA A 85 -8.20 24.46 1.38
N ARG A 86 -7.84 24.28 0.11
CA ARG A 86 -8.39 25.06 -0.98
C ARG A 86 -9.64 24.40 -1.53
N SER A 87 -10.74 25.13 -1.61
CA SER A 87 -11.93 24.71 -2.34
C SER A 87 -11.66 24.74 -3.86
N GLY A 88 -12.10 23.72 -4.58
CA GLY A 88 -12.35 23.75 -6.02
C GLY A 88 -11.40 23.00 -6.95
N ALA A 89 -10.16 22.68 -6.56
CA ALA A 89 -9.23 21.99 -7.47
C ALA A 89 -8.99 20.50 -7.09
N TRP A 90 -9.16 20.15 -5.81
CA TRP A 90 -8.87 18.83 -5.27
C TRP A 90 -9.88 18.45 -4.17
N PRO A 91 -10.28 17.17 -4.08
CA PRO A 91 -9.90 16.06 -4.97
C PRO A 91 -10.39 16.30 -6.40
N ALA A 92 -9.54 15.97 -7.40
CA ALA A 92 -9.91 16.10 -8.80
C ALA A 92 -10.68 14.87 -9.27
N PHE A 93 -11.80 15.08 -10.00
CA PHE A 93 -12.53 14.03 -10.69
C PHE A 93 -12.67 14.36 -12.16
N THR A 94 -12.31 13.41 -13.04
CA THR A 94 -12.37 13.59 -14.49
C THR A 94 -12.97 12.33 -15.13
N VAL A 95 -13.96 12.54 -16.02
CA VAL A 95 -14.45 11.52 -16.94
C VAL A 95 -13.70 11.71 -18.26
N HIS A 96 -13.11 10.63 -18.76
CA HIS A 96 -12.29 10.60 -19.97
C HIS A 96 -13.07 10.05 -21.18
N PRO A 97 -12.52 10.18 -22.39
CA PRO A 97 -13.04 9.48 -23.56
C PRO A 97 -13.07 7.95 -23.34
N GLU A 98 -13.97 7.29 -24.04
CA GLU A 98 -14.14 5.86 -23.99
C GLU A 98 -12.88 5.12 -24.41
N ASN A 99 -12.52 4.08 -23.65
CA ASN A 99 -11.54 3.07 -24.06
C ASN A 99 -12.26 1.99 -24.89
N PRO A 100 -11.94 1.83 -26.16
CA PRO A 100 -12.65 0.89 -27.04
C PRO A 100 -12.34 -0.59 -26.76
N THR A 101 -11.51 -0.89 -25.77
CA THR A 101 -11.06 -2.26 -25.43
C THR A 101 -11.36 -2.60 -23.98
N ASP A 102 -11.25 -3.89 -23.63
CA ASP A 102 -11.33 -4.37 -22.25
C ASP A 102 -9.99 -4.28 -21.49
N ALA A 103 -8.92 -3.82 -22.15
CA ALA A 103 -7.65 -3.58 -21.47
C ALA A 103 -7.73 -2.41 -20.50
N LEU A 104 -6.89 -2.44 -19.47
CA LEU A 104 -6.78 -1.32 -18.56
C LEU A 104 -6.30 -0.06 -19.29
N PRO A 105 -6.91 1.12 -19.03
CA PRO A 105 -6.52 2.35 -19.68
C PRO A 105 -5.06 2.72 -19.41
N GLU A 106 -4.30 3.08 -20.44
CA GLU A 106 -2.91 3.56 -20.34
C GLU A 106 -2.79 4.77 -19.40
N LEU A 107 -3.85 5.57 -19.33
CA LEU A 107 -3.97 6.70 -18.41
C LEU A 107 -3.68 6.29 -16.95
N PHE A 108 -4.09 5.10 -16.51
CA PHE A 108 -3.90 4.67 -15.11
C PHE A 108 -2.42 4.47 -14.79
N PHE A 109 -1.64 3.94 -15.74
CA PHE A 109 -0.18 3.83 -15.59
C PHE A 109 0.47 5.22 -15.57
N GLN A 110 0.03 6.13 -16.45
CA GLN A 110 0.52 7.52 -16.48
C GLN A 110 0.25 8.22 -15.15
N ARG A 111 -0.94 8.02 -14.55
CA ARG A 111 -1.32 8.60 -13.25
C ARG A 111 -0.43 8.13 -12.10
N LEU A 112 0.03 6.87 -12.15
CA LEU A 112 0.93 6.33 -11.13
C LEU A 112 2.35 6.93 -11.21
N ASN A 113 2.71 7.51 -12.35
CA ASN A 113 4.00 8.12 -12.64
C ASN A 113 4.01 9.67 -12.52
N GLU A 114 2.92 10.28 -12.07
CA GLU A 114 2.82 11.73 -11.93
C GLU A 114 3.62 12.30 -10.75
N VAL A 115 3.94 13.59 -10.84
CA VAL A 115 4.45 14.40 -9.74
C VAL A 115 3.30 15.19 -9.11
N ARG A 116 3.03 14.94 -7.82
CA ARG A 116 2.00 15.65 -7.06
C ARG A 116 2.56 16.34 -5.83
N SER A 117 2.04 17.49 -5.49
CA SER A 117 2.55 18.30 -4.38
C SER A 117 1.68 18.21 -3.13
N ALA A 118 2.16 17.46 -2.12
CA ALA A 118 1.55 17.49 -0.79
C ALA A 118 1.52 18.90 -0.16
N ARG A 119 2.47 19.79 -0.55
CA ARG A 119 2.48 21.19 -0.08
C ARG A 119 1.38 22.04 -0.68
N ARG A 120 0.78 21.63 -1.81
CA ARG A 120 -0.35 22.28 -2.48
C ARG A 120 -1.67 21.56 -2.21
N GLY A 121 -1.66 20.43 -1.48
CA GLY A 121 -2.86 19.65 -1.20
C GLY A 121 -3.32 18.78 -2.38
N GLU A 122 -2.44 18.46 -3.32
CA GLU A 122 -2.72 17.58 -4.47
C GLU A 122 -2.69 16.11 -4.02
N LEU A 123 -3.64 15.72 -3.18
CA LEU A 123 -3.55 14.46 -2.44
C LEU A 123 -4.30 13.32 -3.13
N LEU A 124 -5.48 13.57 -3.70
CA LEU A 124 -6.36 12.55 -4.29
C LEU A 124 -6.85 12.99 -5.67
N ARG A 125 -6.84 12.08 -6.63
CA ARG A 125 -7.47 12.21 -7.94
C ARG A 125 -8.27 10.96 -8.26
N VAL A 126 -9.39 11.13 -8.94
CA VAL A 126 -10.21 10.04 -9.45
C VAL A 126 -10.40 10.24 -10.95
N ASP A 127 -10.10 9.21 -11.73
CA ASP A 127 -10.28 9.18 -13.17
C ASP A 127 -11.26 8.06 -13.53
N ALA A 128 -12.32 8.41 -14.27
CA ALA A 128 -13.32 7.48 -14.80
C ALA A 128 -13.12 7.36 -16.31
N VAL A 129 -12.97 6.13 -16.79
CA VAL A 129 -12.82 5.83 -18.22
C VAL A 129 -13.92 4.86 -18.62
N PRO A 130 -14.93 5.31 -19.41
CA PRO A 130 -15.91 4.40 -19.99
C PRO A 130 -15.24 3.32 -20.83
N ARG A 131 -15.74 2.09 -20.76
CA ARG A 131 -15.24 0.93 -21.48
C ARG A 131 -16.27 0.49 -22.51
N GLY A 132 -15.85 0.45 -23.78
CA GLY A 132 -16.68 0.07 -24.94
C GLY A 132 -16.36 -1.29 -25.53
N GLY A 133 -15.56 -2.12 -24.86
CA GLY A 133 -15.20 -3.46 -25.28
C GLY A 133 -16.36 -4.49 -25.20
N ALA A 134 -16.04 -5.77 -25.15
CA ALA A 134 -17.01 -6.86 -25.02
C ALA A 134 -17.79 -6.82 -23.69
N GLU A 135 -17.19 -6.23 -22.65
CA GLU A 135 -17.80 -6.02 -21.32
C GLU A 135 -17.96 -4.52 -21.07
N PRO A 136 -19.02 -3.86 -21.58
CA PRO A 136 -19.19 -2.43 -21.43
C PRO A 136 -19.36 -2.03 -19.95
N GLY A 137 -18.86 -0.84 -19.60
CA GLY A 137 -18.91 -0.35 -18.22
C GLY A 137 -18.03 0.86 -18.00
N THR A 138 -17.45 1.00 -16.81
CA THR A 138 -16.54 2.10 -16.47
C THR A 138 -15.39 1.56 -15.63
N ASP A 139 -14.16 1.82 -16.03
CA ASP A 139 -12.99 1.63 -15.19
C ASP A 139 -12.74 2.91 -14.39
N LEU A 140 -12.63 2.79 -13.07
CA LEU A 140 -12.49 3.90 -12.14
C LEU A 140 -11.20 3.75 -11.36
N ALA A 141 -10.29 4.74 -11.46
CA ALA A 141 -9.03 4.74 -10.73
C ALA A 141 -9.00 5.86 -9.69
N PHE A 142 -8.89 5.50 -8.43
CA PHE A 142 -8.51 6.38 -7.33
C PHE A 142 -6.99 6.40 -7.24
N THR A 143 -6.35 7.56 -7.41
CA THR A 143 -4.90 7.70 -7.29
C THR A 143 -4.59 8.75 -6.26
N TRP A 144 -3.77 8.43 -5.26
CA TRP A 144 -3.47 9.34 -4.16
C TRP A 144 -1.99 9.31 -3.76
N LEU A 145 -1.53 10.39 -3.10
CA LEU A 145 -0.26 10.35 -2.37
C LEU A 145 -0.39 9.33 -1.23
N HIS A 146 0.45 8.32 -1.21
CA HIS A 146 0.28 7.12 -0.37
C HIS A 146 0.13 7.41 1.14
N MET A 147 0.59 8.57 1.61
CA MET A 147 0.43 9.02 2.99
C MET A 147 -1.01 9.47 3.35
N LEU A 148 -1.90 9.63 2.37
CA LEU A 148 -3.30 10.02 2.62
C LEU A 148 -4.14 8.83 3.08
N LEU A 149 -3.93 7.67 2.45
CA LEU A 149 -4.65 6.42 2.68
C LEU A 149 -3.68 5.25 2.55
N ASP A 150 -3.80 4.25 3.40
CA ASP A 150 -3.25 2.92 3.16
C ASP A 150 -4.26 2.04 2.40
N GLY A 151 -3.92 0.77 2.14
CA GLY A 151 -4.79 -0.15 1.42
C GLY A 151 -6.17 -0.27 2.06
N SER A 152 -6.24 -0.65 3.34
CA SER A 152 -7.53 -0.75 4.07
C SER A 152 -8.28 0.58 4.15
N GLY A 153 -7.56 1.69 4.30
CA GLY A 153 -8.15 3.04 4.29
C GLY A 153 -8.79 3.39 2.95
N SER A 154 -8.16 3.00 1.83
CA SER A 154 -8.71 3.25 0.50
C SER A 154 -9.96 2.43 0.20
N GLU A 155 -10.02 1.18 0.63
CA GLU A 155 -11.22 0.34 0.51
C GLU A 155 -12.38 0.91 1.35
N ARG A 156 -12.07 1.31 2.61
CA ARG A 156 -13.05 2.00 3.49
C ARG A 156 -13.51 3.33 2.91
N PHE A 157 -12.63 4.06 2.22
CA PHE A 157 -13.00 5.32 1.57
C PHE A 157 -14.00 5.10 0.43
N VAL A 158 -13.78 4.08 -0.39
CA VAL A 158 -14.71 3.72 -1.46
C VAL A 158 -16.08 3.31 -0.87
N GLN A 159 -16.09 2.43 0.12
CA GLN A 159 -17.33 2.05 0.83
C GLN A 159 -18.01 3.27 1.46
N PHE A 160 -17.26 4.15 2.11
CA PHE A 160 -17.78 5.38 2.71
C PHE A 160 -18.46 6.30 1.69
N LEU A 161 -17.90 6.43 0.47
CA LEU A 161 -18.52 7.22 -0.59
C LEU A 161 -19.86 6.60 -1.04
N GLU A 162 -19.94 5.29 -1.16
CA GLU A 162 -21.19 4.59 -1.49
C GLU A 162 -22.23 4.73 -0.37
N ASP A 163 -21.83 4.56 0.89
CA ASP A 163 -22.70 4.74 2.05
C ASP A 163 -23.19 6.19 2.14
N ARG A 164 -22.37 7.17 1.80
CA ARG A 164 -22.77 8.58 1.68
C ARG A 164 -23.81 8.78 0.59
N ARG A 165 -23.63 8.17 -0.58
CA ARG A 165 -24.61 8.20 -1.67
C ARG A 165 -25.95 7.61 -1.23
N ALA A 166 -25.91 6.53 -0.47
CA ALA A 166 -27.09 5.84 0.06
C ALA A 166 -27.75 6.53 1.27
N GLY A 167 -27.13 7.59 1.81
CA GLY A 167 -27.60 8.26 3.04
C GLY A 167 -27.35 7.46 4.32
N LEU A 168 -26.49 6.45 4.29
CA LEU A 168 -26.18 5.55 5.39
C LEU A 168 -25.00 6.01 6.25
N ALA A 169 -24.15 6.91 5.74
CA ALA A 169 -22.99 7.40 6.46
C ALA A 169 -23.07 8.92 6.76
N PRO A 170 -22.53 9.38 7.90
CA PRO A 170 -22.42 10.81 8.23
C PRO A 170 -21.41 11.51 7.31
N ALA A 171 -21.40 12.84 7.33
CA ALA A 171 -20.47 13.63 6.51
C ALA A 171 -18.99 13.40 6.86
N VAL A 172 -18.68 13.13 8.13
CA VAL A 172 -17.33 12.80 8.63
C VAL A 172 -17.37 11.41 9.27
N PRO A 173 -16.46 10.50 8.92
CA PRO A 173 -16.41 9.18 9.57
C PRO A 173 -16.22 9.34 11.08
N ALA A 174 -16.97 8.58 11.87
CA ALA A 174 -16.93 8.70 13.35
C ALA A 174 -15.52 8.47 13.92
N THR A 175 -14.76 7.58 13.31
CA THR A 175 -13.39 7.22 13.68
C THR A 175 -12.33 8.23 13.26
N ASP A 176 -12.69 9.20 12.42
CA ASP A 176 -11.80 10.30 12.00
C ASP A 176 -12.16 11.63 12.70
N GLN A 177 -13.12 11.62 13.60
CA GLN A 177 -13.49 12.79 14.41
C GLN A 177 -12.44 13.12 15.48
N PRO A 178 -12.32 14.39 15.90
CA PRO A 178 -11.47 14.76 17.03
C PRO A 178 -11.86 13.97 18.30
N GLY A 179 -10.86 13.36 18.94
CA GLY A 179 -11.07 12.56 20.16
C GLY A 179 -11.39 11.08 19.92
N ALA A 180 -11.41 10.61 18.68
CA ALA A 180 -11.49 9.18 18.39
C ALA A 180 -10.31 8.42 19.04
N PRO A 181 -10.53 7.18 19.54
CA PRO A 181 -9.47 6.37 20.13
C PRO A 181 -8.27 6.18 19.17
N ALA A 182 -7.07 6.10 19.73
CA ALA A 182 -5.88 5.74 18.97
C ALA A 182 -5.96 4.27 18.50
N ASP A 183 -5.54 4.00 17.26
CA ASP A 183 -5.56 2.63 16.71
C ASP A 183 -4.57 1.70 17.45
N VAL A 184 -3.51 2.24 18.01
CA VAL A 184 -2.52 1.52 18.83
C VAL A 184 -2.25 2.29 20.11
N ALA A 185 -2.42 1.63 21.24
CA ALA A 185 -2.03 2.18 22.52
C ALA A 185 -0.51 2.06 22.72
N LEU A 186 0.18 3.18 22.71
CA LEU A 186 1.59 3.24 23.11
C LEU A 186 1.70 3.73 24.56
N PRO A 187 2.77 3.32 25.29
CA PRO A 187 3.04 3.85 26.62
C PRO A 187 3.08 5.38 26.63
N VAL A 188 2.59 5.99 27.69
CA VAL A 188 2.60 7.46 27.85
C VAL A 188 4.02 7.94 28.13
N SER A 189 4.81 7.17 28.88
CA SER A 189 6.19 7.47 29.25
C SER A 189 7.11 7.61 28.03
N GLY A 190 7.80 8.74 27.93
CA GLY A 190 8.78 8.99 26.89
C GLY A 190 9.98 8.02 26.95
N GLY A 191 10.34 7.55 28.14
CA GLY A 191 11.40 6.56 28.35
C GLY A 191 11.04 5.21 27.75
N GLU A 192 9.84 4.70 28.01
CA GLU A 192 9.37 3.44 27.45
C GLU A 192 9.26 3.50 25.91
N ARG A 193 8.70 4.57 25.35
CA ARG A 193 8.69 4.78 23.89
C ARG A 193 10.09 4.83 23.31
N GLY A 194 11.06 5.46 24.02
CA GLY A 194 12.47 5.46 23.63
C GLY A 194 13.06 4.05 23.59
N ALA A 195 12.78 3.23 24.60
CA ALA A 195 13.23 1.83 24.66
C ALA A 195 12.63 1.01 23.50
N MET A 196 11.35 1.20 23.17
CA MET A 196 10.70 0.57 22.01
C MET A 196 11.38 0.96 20.69
N ALA A 197 11.64 2.25 20.48
CA ALA A 197 12.33 2.73 19.28
C ALA A 197 13.77 2.17 19.18
N MET A 198 14.48 2.04 20.29
CA MET A 198 15.80 1.41 20.34
C MET A 198 15.74 -0.08 20.07
N SER A 199 14.70 -0.79 20.53
CA SER A 199 14.47 -2.21 20.18
C SER A 199 14.24 -2.38 18.69
N TRP A 200 13.44 -1.51 18.07
CA TRP A 200 13.28 -1.46 16.62
C TRP A 200 14.60 -1.25 15.89
N GLN A 201 15.41 -0.27 16.34
CA GLN A 201 16.72 0.01 15.73
C GLN A 201 17.64 -1.20 15.77
N ARG A 202 17.70 -1.93 16.90
CA ARG A 202 18.50 -3.17 17.01
C ARG A 202 18.00 -4.21 16.03
N ARG A 203 16.68 -4.40 15.91
CA ARG A 203 16.11 -5.33 14.93
C ARG A 203 16.50 -4.97 13.50
N MET A 204 16.49 -3.70 13.13
CA MET A 204 16.94 -3.25 11.82
C MET A 204 18.43 -3.57 11.58
N GLN A 205 19.28 -3.41 12.59
CA GLN A 205 20.69 -3.78 12.50
C GLN A 205 20.89 -5.30 12.32
N GLU A 206 20.11 -6.13 13.03
CA GLU A 206 20.12 -7.59 12.85
C GLU A 206 19.77 -7.98 11.41
N LEU A 207 18.74 -7.34 10.81
CA LEU A 207 18.34 -7.58 9.41
C LEU A 207 19.48 -7.26 8.44
N GLY A 208 20.25 -6.22 8.72
CA GLY A 208 21.40 -5.81 7.90
C GLY A 208 22.67 -6.63 8.12
N ALA A 209 22.69 -7.59 9.05
CA ALA A 209 23.86 -8.45 9.28
C ALA A 209 24.11 -9.44 8.15
N LEU A 210 23.06 -9.80 7.39
CA LEU A 210 23.16 -10.63 6.20
C LEU A 210 22.92 -9.77 4.95
N SER A 211 23.58 -10.11 3.85
CA SER A 211 23.35 -9.43 2.59
C SER A 211 21.91 -9.64 2.11
N VAL A 212 21.28 -8.55 1.69
CA VAL A 212 19.93 -8.51 1.12
C VAL A 212 20.02 -7.97 -0.30
N ARG A 213 19.20 -8.51 -1.20
CA ARG A 213 19.15 -8.01 -2.59
C ARG A 213 17.71 -7.98 -3.08
N SER A 214 17.39 -6.95 -3.84
CA SER A 214 16.17 -6.81 -4.61
C SER A 214 16.45 -7.08 -6.10
N LEU A 215 15.39 -7.16 -6.91
CA LEU A 215 15.51 -7.28 -8.37
C LEU A 215 16.12 -6.04 -9.01
N ALA A 216 15.91 -4.85 -8.43
CA ALA A 216 16.50 -3.60 -8.90
C ALA A 216 17.96 -3.42 -8.45
N GLY A 217 18.37 -4.08 -7.38
CA GLY A 217 19.64 -3.81 -6.70
C GLY A 217 19.61 -2.51 -5.89
N PRO A 218 20.73 -2.10 -5.31
CA PRO A 218 20.84 -0.85 -4.55
C PRO A 218 20.38 0.36 -5.38
N ALA A 219 19.67 1.26 -4.74
CA ALA A 219 19.07 2.41 -5.41
C ALA A 219 20.09 3.24 -6.19
N ARG A 220 19.82 3.46 -7.46
CA ARG A 220 20.54 4.39 -8.34
C ARG A 220 19.54 5.43 -8.85
N ALA A 221 20.01 6.65 -9.11
CA ALA A 221 19.21 7.67 -9.78
C ALA A 221 18.95 7.21 -11.23
N VAL A 222 17.78 6.65 -11.46
CA VAL A 222 17.33 6.19 -12.78
C VAL A 222 15.89 6.65 -12.95
N GLN A 223 15.62 7.38 -14.03
CA GLN A 223 14.24 7.70 -14.38
C GLN A 223 13.64 6.47 -15.04
N GLN A 224 12.77 5.77 -14.32
CA GLN A 224 12.03 4.59 -14.81
C GLN A 224 10.56 4.71 -14.48
N ASP A 225 9.72 4.40 -15.47
CA ASP A 225 8.28 4.35 -15.28
C ASP A 225 7.88 3.11 -14.48
N LEU A 226 6.90 3.30 -13.61
CA LEU A 226 6.18 2.21 -12.99
C LEU A 226 5.17 1.62 -13.96
N VAL A 227 5.12 0.31 -14.01
CA VAL A 227 4.10 -0.47 -14.71
C VAL A 227 3.57 -1.55 -13.78
N TYR A 228 2.36 -2.02 -14.04
CA TYR A 228 1.82 -3.17 -13.33
C TYR A 228 1.07 -4.11 -14.26
N ASP A 229 1.02 -5.38 -13.84
CA ASP A 229 0.22 -6.43 -14.44
C ASP A 229 -0.70 -7.00 -13.38
N VAL A 230 -1.91 -7.36 -13.76
CA VAL A 230 -2.86 -8.05 -12.89
C VAL A 230 -3.10 -9.45 -13.45
N ARG A 231 -2.76 -10.47 -12.68
CA ARG A 231 -3.14 -11.85 -12.95
C ARG A 231 -4.35 -12.20 -12.10
N SER A 232 -5.47 -12.49 -12.78
CA SER A 232 -6.68 -13.00 -12.14
C SER A 232 -6.75 -14.52 -12.32
N PHE A 233 -7.09 -15.22 -11.25
CA PHE A 233 -7.40 -16.64 -11.26
C PHE A 233 -8.91 -16.85 -11.33
N SER A 234 -9.38 -17.92 -11.97
CA SER A 234 -10.80 -18.27 -11.94
C SER A 234 -11.27 -18.57 -10.50
N ALA A 235 -12.58 -18.61 -10.27
CA ALA A 235 -13.12 -18.96 -8.95
C ALA A 235 -12.67 -20.36 -8.50
N GLU A 236 -12.61 -21.32 -9.42
CA GLU A 236 -12.15 -22.68 -9.13
C GLU A 236 -10.65 -22.73 -8.78
N GLU A 237 -9.80 -22.12 -9.62
CA GLU A 237 -8.36 -22.01 -9.35
C GLU A 237 -8.12 -21.32 -7.99
N SER A 238 -8.83 -20.23 -7.73
CA SER A 238 -8.72 -19.46 -6.49
C SER A 238 -9.10 -20.26 -5.26
N ALA A 239 -10.19 -21.03 -5.32
CA ALA A 239 -10.59 -21.93 -4.25
C ALA A 239 -9.51 -22.99 -3.97
N GLY A 240 -8.91 -23.58 -5.01
CA GLY A 240 -7.77 -24.50 -4.90
C GLY A 240 -6.55 -23.85 -4.26
N ILE A 241 -6.20 -22.63 -4.66
CA ILE A 241 -5.07 -21.84 -4.10
C ILE A 241 -5.32 -21.53 -2.61
N VAL A 242 -6.52 -21.07 -2.26
CA VAL A 242 -6.89 -20.76 -0.86
C VAL A 242 -6.83 -22.01 0.02
N ALA A 243 -7.37 -23.14 -0.46
CA ALA A 243 -7.30 -24.41 0.25
C ALA A 243 -5.85 -24.87 0.46
N ARG A 244 -5.00 -24.75 -0.58
CA ARG A 244 -3.57 -25.04 -0.50
C ARG A 244 -2.84 -24.14 0.50
N ALA A 245 -3.13 -22.84 0.49
CA ALA A 245 -2.56 -21.90 1.46
C ALA A 245 -2.93 -22.27 2.89
N ALA A 246 -4.18 -22.62 3.15
CA ALA A 246 -4.65 -23.06 4.46
C ALA A 246 -3.98 -24.39 4.89
N ALA A 247 -3.84 -25.34 3.97
CA ALA A 247 -3.20 -26.64 4.27
C ALA A 247 -1.70 -26.49 4.61
N LEU A 248 -0.96 -25.67 3.85
CA LEU A 248 0.50 -25.54 3.99
C LEU A 248 0.91 -24.51 5.06
N ALA A 249 0.27 -23.35 5.08
CA ALA A 249 0.61 -22.29 6.02
C ALA A 249 -0.23 -22.31 7.31
N GLY A 250 -1.36 -23.00 7.30
CA GLY A 250 -2.32 -23.05 8.39
C GLY A 250 -3.38 -21.94 8.27
N PHE A 251 -4.57 -22.22 8.79
CA PHE A 251 -5.76 -21.38 8.69
C PHE A 251 -5.55 -19.93 9.21
N LEU A 252 -4.77 -19.76 10.28
CA LEU A 252 -4.53 -18.46 10.90
C LEU A 252 -3.47 -17.61 10.19
N THR A 253 -2.70 -18.19 9.27
CA THR A 253 -1.55 -17.53 8.65
C THR A 253 -1.43 -17.79 7.14
N PRO A 254 -2.54 -17.85 6.37
CA PRO A 254 -2.49 -18.21 4.94
C PRO A 254 -1.62 -17.24 4.13
N MET A 255 -1.51 -15.97 4.57
CA MET A 255 -0.67 -14.98 3.90
C MET A 255 0.81 -15.39 3.82
N LEU A 256 1.32 -16.22 4.73
CA LEU A 256 2.72 -16.68 4.68
C LEU A 256 2.98 -17.58 3.48
N PHE A 257 1.97 -18.29 2.98
CA PHE A 257 2.07 -19.05 1.74
C PHE A 257 2.30 -18.13 0.54
N TYR A 258 1.56 -17.01 0.45
CA TYR A 258 1.74 -16.04 -0.62
C TYR A 258 3.10 -15.32 -0.53
N VAL A 259 3.57 -15.03 0.70
CA VAL A 259 4.94 -14.53 0.91
C VAL A 259 5.96 -15.54 0.40
N ALA A 260 5.81 -16.83 0.74
CA ALA A 260 6.74 -17.88 0.30
C ALA A 260 6.77 -18.00 -1.23
N ALA A 261 5.62 -18.02 -1.89
CA ALA A 261 5.53 -18.03 -3.35
C ALA A 261 6.22 -16.81 -3.97
N ALA A 262 6.02 -15.62 -3.40
CA ALA A 262 6.66 -14.38 -3.85
C ALA A 262 8.18 -14.42 -3.66
N VAL A 263 8.69 -14.90 -2.52
CA VAL A 263 10.13 -15.07 -2.27
C VAL A 263 10.73 -16.02 -3.30
N ARG A 264 10.11 -17.17 -3.54
CA ARG A 264 10.59 -18.16 -4.50
C ARG A 264 10.61 -17.64 -5.93
N ALA A 265 9.62 -16.84 -6.31
CA ALA A 265 9.58 -16.20 -7.63
C ALA A 265 10.73 -15.19 -7.82
N HIS A 266 11.06 -14.40 -6.80
CA HIS A 266 12.20 -13.48 -6.82
C HIS A 266 13.53 -14.23 -6.79
N ASP A 267 13.65 -15.27 -5.96
CA ASP A 267 14.85 -16.13 -5.87
C ASP A 267 15.17 -16.80 -7.22
N ALA A 268 14.16 -17.25 -7.95
CA ALA A 268 14.35 -17.88 -9.27
C ALA A 268 15.08 -16.93 -10.26
N VAL A 269 14.67 -15.66 -10.28
CA VAL A 269 15.32 -14.64 -11.14
C VAL A 269 16.73 -14.32 -10.65
N LEU A 270 16.92 -14.11 -9.34
CA LEU A 270 18.25 -13.78 -8.80
C LEU A 270 19.24 -14.93 -8.94
N ARG A 271 18.78 -16.19 -8.89
CA ARG A 271 19.60 -17.38 -9.22
C ARG A 271 19.99 -17.41 -10.68
N ALA A 272 19.06 -17.13 -11.58
CA ALA A 272 19.35 -17.07 -13.02
C ALA A 272 20.37 -15.96 -13.34
N ARG A 273 20.31 -14.85 -12.59
CA ARG A 273 21.30 -13.74 -12.68
C ARG A 273 22.65 -14.06 -12.00
N GLY A 274 22.76 -15.15 -11.24
CA GLY A 274 23.96 -15.45 -10.43
C GLY A 274 24.17 -14.47 -9.26
N THR A 275 23.11 -13.85 -8.76
CA THR A 275 23.19 -12.76 -7.76
C THR A 275 22.37 -13.04 -6.49
N VAL A 276 22.35 -14.30 -6.05
CA VAL A 276 21.61 -14.72 -4.85
C VAL A 276 22.20 -14.06 -3.60
N PRO A 277 21.37 -13.39 -2.75
CA PRO A 277 21.84 -12.84 -1.48
C PRO A 277 21.97 -13.94 -0.42
N GLU A 278 22.45 -13.58 0.79
CA GLU A 278 22.40 -14.49 1.94
C GLU A 278 21.01 -14.62 2.52
N SER A 279 20.20 -13.55 2.40
CA SER A 279 18.82 -13.54 2.92
C SER A 279 17.87 -12.68 2.09
N TYR A 280 16.59 -13.01 2.17
CA TYR A 280 15.47 -12.20 1.69
C TYR A 280 14.80 -11.51 2.87
N VAL A 281 14.53 -10.21 2.73
CA VAL A 281 13.82 -9.39 3.71
C VAL A 281 12.54 -8.86 3.08
N VAL A 282 11.40 -9.20 3.68
CA VAL A 282 10.07 -8.82 3.19
C VAL A 282 9.32 -8.11 4.32
N PRO A 283 8.95 -6.83 4.16
CA PRO A 283 8.07 -6.14 5.09
C PRO A 283 6.64 -6.65 4.90
N LEU A 284 6.06 -7.19 5.96
CA LEU A 284 4.66 -7.60 6.04
C LEU A 284 3.85 -6.48 6.70
N PRO A 285 2.99 -5.74 5.97
CA PRO A 285 2.16 -4.71 6.55
C PRO A 285 1.16 -5.30 7.56
N VAL A 286 0.95 -4.57 8.67
CA VAL A 286 -0.02 -4.90 9.71
C VAL A 286 -0.95 -3.70 9.88
N ASP A 287 -2.24 -3.90 9.59
CA ASP A 287 -3.26 -2.89 9.86
C ASP A 287 -3.42 -2.70 11.37
N LEU A 288 -3.33 -1.45 11.80
CA LEU A 288 -3.43 -1.07 13.21
C LEU A 288 -4.86 -0.79 13.66
N ARG A 289 -5.82 -0.82 12.73
CA ARG A 289 -7.23 -0.60 13.05
C ARG A 289 -7.79 -1.77 13.84
N PRO A 290 -8.71 -1.50 14.79
CA PRO A 290 -9.44 -2.56 15.46
C PRO A 290 -10.19 -3.44 14.46
N LYS A 291 -10.17 -4.76 14.69
CA LYS A 291 -10.93 -5.70 13.85
C LYS A 291 -12.43 -5.49 14.02
N GLY A 292 -13.17 -5.57 12.92
CA GLY A 292 -14.64 -5.64 12.89
C GLY A 292 -15.37 -4.32 13.14
N SER A 293 -14.71 -3.23 13.49
CA SER A 293 -15.31 -1.92 13.65
C SER A 293 -15.01 -1.00 12.48
N GLY A 294 -15.82 0.04 12.32
CA GLY A 294 -15.51 1.14 11.41
C GLY A 294 -14.22 1.84 11.84
N GLY A 295 -13.04 1.29 11.51
CA GLY A 295 -11.75 1.94 11.75
C GLY A 295 -11.61 3.23 10.94
N SER A 296 -10.59 4.05 11.26
CA SER A 296 -10.32 5.31 10.56
C SER A 296 -10.16 5.11 9.05
N VAL A 297 -10.74 6.02 8.27
CA VAL A 297 -10.66 6.02 6.81
C VAL A 297 -9.37 6.68 6.36
N PHE A 298 -9.11 7.88 6.89
CA PHE A 298 -8.01 8.73 6.45
C PHE A 298 -6.71 8.47 7.20
N ARG A 299 -5.61 8.83 6.55
CA ARG A 299 -4.24 8.65 7.00
C ARG A 299 -3.78 7.20 7.03
N THR A 300 -2.49 7.00 7.16
CA THR A 300 -1.90 5.66 7.20
C THR A 300 -1.95 5.09 8.62
N ARG A 301 -2.52 3.90 8.75
CA ARG A 301 -2.68 3.15 9.99
C ARG A 301 -2.01 1.78 9.89
N VAL A 302 -0.74 1.80 9.54
CA VAL A 302 0.05 0.60 9.26
C VAL A 302 1.36 0.61 10.04
N SER A 303 1.73 -0.54 10.57
CA SER A 303 3.09 -0.87 10.97
C SER A 303 3.55 -2.10 10.18
N MET A 304 4.75 -2.60 10.44
CA MET A 304 5.33 -3.69 9.68
C MET A 304 6.00 -4.73 10.58
N ILE A 305 5.82 -6.00 10.21
CA ILE A 305 6.66 -7.10 10.65
C ILE A 305 7.68 -7.36 9.54
N TRP A 306 8.95 -7.41 9.89
CA TRP A 306 10.03 -7.67 8.94
C TRP A 306 10.38 -9.15 8.96
N LEU A 307 9.99 -9.85 7.90
CA LEU A 307 10.29 -11.26 7.69
C LEU A 307 11.65 -11.37 7.01
N GLN A 308 12.59 -12.09 7.64
CA GLN A 308 13.88 -12.42 7.05
C GLN A 308 14.05 -13.92 6.97
N VAL A 309 14.37 -14.44 5.80
CA VAL A 309 14.61 -15.84 5.54
C VAL A 309 15.92 -16.03 4.78
N ARG A 310 16.65 -17.10 5.10
CA ARG A 310 17.91 -17.41 4.43
C ARG A 310 17.67 -17.96 3.02
N ALA A 311 18.52 -17.60 2.08
CA ALA A 311 18.38 -18.01 0.69
C ALA A 311 18.58 -19.51 0.47
N ASP A 312 19.35 -20.20 1.33
CA ASP A 312 19.54 -21.65 1.30
C ASP A 312 18.28 -22.44 1.67
N ARG A 313 17.30 -21.81 2.32
CA ARG A 313 16.01 -22.41 2.71
C ARG A 313 14.91 -22.24 1.67
N VAL A 314 15.09 -21.36 0.69
CA VAL A 314 14.01 -20.91 -0.23
C VAL A 314 13.56 -22.02 -1.19
N GLN A 315 14.45 -22.92 -1.59
CA GLN A 315 14.12 -23.98 -2.56
C GLN A 315 13.15 -25.03 -2.02
N ASP A 316 13.14 -25.28 -0.72
CA ASP A 316 12.18 -26.14 -0.05
C ASP A 316 11.03 -25.29 0.51
N LEU A 317 9.85 -25.40 -0.09
CA LEU A 317 8.66 -24.64 0.33
C LEU A 317 8.24 -24.94 1.78
N GLY A 318 8.37 -26.19 2.23
CA GLY A 318 8.02 -26.60 3.60
C GLY A 318 8.96 -25.98 4.63
N ALA A 319 10.27 -26.02 4.35
CA ALA A 319 11.30 -25.40 5.17
C ALA A 319 11.11 -23.87 5.23
N LEU A 320 10.89 -23.23 4.09
CA LEU A 320 10.63 -21.80 3.99
C LEU A 320 9.41 -21.36 4.80
N LEU A 321 8.29 -22.10 4.70
CA LEU A 321 7.09 -21.84 5.49
C LEU A 321 7.30 -22.02 6.99
N THR A 322 8.09 -23.00 7.38
CA THR A 322 8.46 -23.22 8.79
C THR A 322 9.25 -22.03 9.33
N ASP A 323 10.24 -21.57 8.58
CA ASP A 323 11.06 -20.41 8.96
C ASP A 323 10.22 -19.12 9.02
N LEU A 324 9.35 -18.87 8.03
CA LEU A 324 8.45 -17.71 8.01
C LEU A 324 7.48 -17.70 9.22
N LYS A 325 6.94 -18.86 9.60
CA LYS A 325 6.09 -19.00 10.79
C LYS A 325 6.85 -18.64 12.07
N GLU A 326 8.09 -19.12 12.20
CA GLU A 326 8.91 -18.84 13.40
C GLU A 326 9.35 -17.36 13.46
N VAL A 327 9.80 -16.81 12.35
CA VAL A 327 10.15 -15.37 12.27
C VAL A 327 8.94 -14.51 12.65
N ARG A 328 7.74 -14.83 12.14
CA ARG A 328 6.51 -14.10 12.50
C ARG A 328 6.16 -14.25 13.99
N ARG A 329 6.26 -15.46 14.57
CA ARG A 329 6.03 -15.68 16.01
C ARG A 329 7.01 -14.89 16.85
N ARG A 330 8.29 -14.88 16.48
CA ARG A 330 9.31 -14.07 17.14
C ARG A 330 8.96 -12.57 17.07
N ALA A 331 8.57 -12.08 15.92
CA ALA A 331 8.18 -10.68 15.73
C ALA A 331 7.02 -10.24 16.65
N ILE A 332 6.04 -11.14 16.85
CA ILE A 332 4.91 -10.90 17.76
C ILE A 332 5.39 -10.90 19.22
N ARG A 333 6.21 -11.88 19.64
CA ARG A 333 6.76 -11.95 21.01
C ARG A 333 7.63 -10.72 21.35
N GLU A 334 8.32 -10.17 20.37
CA GLU A 334 9.20 -9.02 20.51
C GLU A 334 8.48 -7.67 20.29
N HIS A 335 7.15 -7.67 20.16
CA HIS A 335 6.32 -6.46 19.95
C HIS A 335 6.81 -5.59 18.76
N GLN A 336 7.20 -6.21 17.64
CA GLN A 336 7.76 -5.46 16.52
C GLN A 336 6.81 -4.42 15.94
N VAL A 337 5.51 -4.66 15.98
CA VAL A 337 4.48 -3.72 15.49
C VAL A 337 4.52 -2.42 16.28
N GLU A 338 4.43 -2.52 17.61
CA GLU A 338 4.41 -1.40 18.55
C GLU A 338 5.76 -0.66 18.55
N ASN A 339 6.86 -1.43 18.53
CA ASN A 339 8.22 -0.89 18.44
C ASN A 339 8.40 -0.09 17.14
N GLY A 340 7.84 -0.57 16.03
CA GLY A 340 7.83 0.11 14.73
C GLY A 340 7.05 1.42 14.77
N VAL A 341 5.86 1.43 15.39
CA VAL A 341 5.07 2.66 15.56
C VAL A 341 5.86 3.69 16.36
N ALA A 342 6.45 3.29 17.52
CA ALA A 342 7.25 4.18 18.32
C ALA A 342 8.45 4.75 17.57
N ALA A 343 9.16 3.91 16.80
CA ALA A 343 10.30 4.34 15.99
C ALA A 343 9.91 5.33 14.89
N MET A 344 8.80 5.08 14.17
CA MET A 344 8.28 5.99 13.15
C MET A 344 7.84 7.33 13.74
N ASP A 345 7.23 7.35 14.94
CA ASP A 345 6.85 8.59 15.62
C ASP A 345 8.05 9.45 16.00
N TYR A 346 9.16 8.84 16.43
CA TYR A 346 10.41 9.58 16.67
C TYR A 346 11.00 10.10 15.35
N ALA A 347 11.07 9.25 14.34
CA ALA A 347 11.65 9.59 13.04
C ALA A 347 10.85 10.68 12.30
N LEU A 348 9.54 10.85 12.58
CA LEU A 348 8.69 11.88 12.01
C LEU A 348 9.24 13.30 12.21
N ARG A 349 9.98 13.54 13.29
CA ARG A 349 10.59 14.84 13.61
C ARG A 349 11.85 15.12 12.81
N ALA A 350 12.51 14.08 12.28
CA ALA A 350 13.70 14.24 11.47
C ALA A 350 13.41 14.98 10.14
N PRO A 351 14.38 15.70 9.58
CA PRO A 351 14.28 16.19 8.20
C PRO A 351 13.97 15.03 7.24
N THR A 352 13.01 15.23 6.35
CA THR A 352 12.47 14.15 5.49
C THR A 352 13.57 13.45 4.67
N ARG A 353 14.56 14.21 4.16
CA ARG A 353 15.69 13.64 3.42
C ARG A 353 16.61 12.79 4.28
N LEU A 354 16.82 13.20 5.54
CA LEU A 354 17.60 12.42 6.50
C LEU A 354 16.89 11.12 6.84
N TYR A 355 15.59 11.19 7.08
CA TYR A 355 14.78 10.00 7.33
C TYR A 355 14.84 9.02 6.14
N ALA A 356 14.64 9.49 4.92
CA ALA A 356 14.76 8.68 3.70
C ALA A 356 16.15 8.02 3.56
N HIS A 357 17.22 8.74 3.91
CA HIS A 357 18.58 8.19 3.91
C HIS A 357 18.75 7.08 4.95
N MET A 358 18.24 7.30 6.17
CA MET A 358 18.34 6.33 7.26
C MET A 358 17.65 5.01 6.94
N THR A 359 16.48 5.03 6.25
CA THR A 359 15.75 3.81 5.90
C THR A 359 16.54 2.86 5.00
N ARG A 360 17.42 3.38 4.13
CA ARG A 360 18.25 2.57 3.22
C ARG A 360 19.57 2.13 3.83
N ARG A 361 20.11 2.90 4.79
CA ARG A 361 21.43 2.65 5.35
C ARG A 361 21.55 1.28 6.00
N THR A 362 20.46 0.82 6.62
CA THR A 362 20.43 -0.42 7.40
C THR A 362 20.65 -1.66 6.53
N LEU A 363 20.12 -1.68 5.31
CA LEU A 363 20.23 -2.80 4.38
C LEU A 363 21.17 -2.45 3.19
N HIS A 364 22.23 -1.71 3.46
CA HIS A 364 23.31 -1.41 2.49
C HIS A 364 22.81 -0.79 1.16
N GLY A 365 21.82 0.07 1.24
CA GLY A 365 21.23 0.77 0.08
C GLY A 365 19.92 0.17 -0.42
N GLU A 366 19.58 -1.03 -0.02
CA GLU A 366 18.28 -1.63 -0.26
C GLU A 366 17.24 -1.14 0.76
N LEU A 367 15.95 -1.24 0.44
CA LEU A 367 14.87 -1.08 1.43
C LEU A 367 14.38 -2.44 1.93
N CYS A 368 14.29 -3.41 1.04
CA CYS A 368 13.86 -4.79 1.26
C CYS A 368 14.10 -5.57 -0.04
N SER A 369 13.80 -6.85 -0.07
CA SER A 369 13.90 -7.65 -1.30
C SER A 369 12.77 -7.34 -2.29
N PHE A 370 11.56 -7.13 -1.80
CA PHE A 370 10.38 -6.63 -2.53
C PHE A 370 9.30 -6.20 -1.53
N PHE A 371 8.35 -5.38 -1.97
CA PHE A 371 7.18 -5.07 -1.17
C PHE A 371 6.08 -6.13 -1.37
N PHE A 372 5.38 -6.44 -0.30
CA PHE A 372 4.32 -7.42 -0.27
C PHE A 372 3.05 -6.81 0.33
N GLY A 373 1.89 -7.14 -0.26
CA GLY A 373 0.57 -6.82 0.28
C GLY A 373 -0.37 -8.02 0.21
N TRP A 374 -1.29 -8.11 1.17
CA TRP A 374 -2.33 -9.11 1.21
C TRP A 374 -3.64 -8.51 1.69
N THR A 375 -4.70 -8.68 0.91
CA THR A 375 -6.07 -8.32 1.27
C THR A 375 -6.96 -9.56 1.16
N ALA A 376 -7.46 -10.04 2.29
CA ALA A 376 -8.25 -11.28 2.36
C ALA A 376 -9.68 -11.10 1.78
N ALA A 377 -10.20 -9.86 1.77
CA ALA A 377 -11.52 -9.53 1.24
C ALA A 377 -11.47 -8.09 0.74
N PHE A 378 -11.11 -7.91 -0.54
CA PHE A 378 -11.02 -6.60 -1.16
C PHE A 378 -12.40 -6.00 -1.36
N CYS A 379 -12.63 -4.80 -0.79
CA CYS A 379 -13.91 -4.09 -0.84
C CYS A 379 -15.10 -4.99 -0.45
N GLU A 380 -14.96 -5.77 0.63
CA GLU A 380 -15.99 -6.72 1.09
C GLU A 380 -17.36 -6.05 1.22
N GLY A 381 -18.37 -6.65 0.62
CA GLY A 381 -19.76 -6.13 0.63
C GLY A 381 -20.06 -5.00 -0.36
N LEU A 382 -19.08 -4.53 -1.11
CA LEU A 382 -19.28 -3.51 -2.16
C LEU A 382 -19.75 -4.17 -3.46
N GLU A 383 -21.03 -4.54 -3.55
CA GLU A 383 -21.61 -5.15 -4.75
C GLU A 383 -21.90 -4.13 -5.85
N ARG A 384 -22.22 -2.90 -5.48
CA ARG A 384 -22.55 -1.80 -6.39
C ARG A 384 -21.79 -0.53 -5.97
N PHE A 385 -21.47 0.30 -6.94
CA PHE A 385 -20.84 1.60 -6.72
C PHE A 385 -21.48 2.64 -7.64
N PHE A 386 -22.13 3.63 -7.06
CA PHE A 386 -22.85 4.70 -7.75
C PHE A 386 -23.73 4.18 -8.90
N GLY A 387 -24.57 3.19 -8.61
CA GLY A 387 -25.51 2.62 -9.57
C GLY A 387 -24.99 1.44 -10.38
N ALA A 388 -23.70 1.33 -10.64
CA ALA A 388 -23.11 0.26 -11.40
C ALA A 388 -22.74 -0.96 -10.52
N PRO A 389 -22.85 -2.21 -11.01
CA PRO A 389 -22.26 -3.36 -10.32
C PRO A 389 -20.75 -3.29 -10.31
N VAL A 390 -20.12 -3.69 -9.21
CA VAL A 390 -18.66 -3.83 -9.12
C VAL A 390 -18.28 -5.22 -9.62
N LEU A 391 -17.58 -5.26 -10.76
CA LEU A 391 -17.21 -6.51 -11.45
C LEU A 391 -15.86 -7.02 -11.03
N ASP A 392 -14.92 -6.09 -10.71
CA ASP A 392 -13.55 -6.40 -10.34
C ASP A 392 -12.89 -5.23 -9.61
N GLY A 393 -11.78 -5.51 -8.91
CA GLY A 393 -11.00 -4.47 -8.28
C GLY A 393 -9.66 -4.95 -7.72
N PHE A 394 -8.68 -4.03 -7.64
CA PHE A 394 -7.34 -4.33 -7.14
C PHE A 394 -6.60 -3.06 -6.70
N HIS A 395 -5.49 -3.26 -5.97
CA HIS A 395 -4.55 -2.20 -5.63
C HIS A 395 -3.28 -2.25 -6.50
N ALA A 396 -2.76 -1.07 -6.84
CA ALA A 396 -1.45 -0.87 -7.47
C ALA A 396 -0.68 0.23 -6.71
N PRO A 397 0.05 -0.09 -5.62
CA PRO A 397 0.88 0.88 -4.93
C PRO A 397 2.16 1.17 -5.71
N SER A 398 2.62 2.41 -5.66
CA SER A 398 3.93 2.80 -6.17
C SER A 398 5.07 2.04 -5.47
N VAL A 399 6.15 1.81 -6.18
CA VAL A 399 7.35 1.14 -5.68
C VAL A 399 8.56 2.04 -5.85
N PRO A 400 9.35 2.32 -4.80
CA PRO A 400 10.64 3.00 -4.93
C PRO A 400 11.61 2.22 -5.84
N PRO A 401 12.62 2.86 -6.46
CA PRO A 401 13.56 2.22 -7.37
C PRO A 401 14.31 1.01 -6.80
N SER A 402 14.57 0.98 -5.51
CA SER A 402 14.88 -0.23 -4.75
C SER A 402 13.79 -0.38 -3.69
N PRO A 403 13.08 -1.51 -3.68
CA PRO A 403 13.37 -2.78 -4.37
C PRO A 403 12.92 -2.86 -5.84
N GLY A 404 12.20 -1.87 -6.37
CA GLY A 404 11.74 -1.84 -7.76
C GLY A 404 10.65 -2.85 -8.12
N SER A 405 10.15 -3.63 -7.15
CA SER A 405 9.12 -4.66 -7.32
C SER A 405 8.23 -4.77 -6.10
N SER A 406 6.92 -4.98 -6.32
CA SER A 406 5.91 -5.27 -5.32
C SER A 406 4.92 -6.30 -5.83
N LEU A 407 4.51 -7.23 -4.97
CA LEU A 407 3.49 -8.22 -5.25
C LEU A 407 2.34 -8.05 -4.26
N ILE A 408 1.16 -7.72 -4.78
CA ILE A 408 -0.07 -7.55 -4.00
C ILE A 408 -1.02 -8.68 -4.35
N PHE A 409 -1.41 -9.43 -3.33
CA PHE A 409 -2.41 -10.48 -3.44
C PHE A 409 -3.72 -9.99 -2.84
N SER A 410 -4.83 -10.15 -3.54
CA SER A 410 -6.15 -9.76 -3.05
C SER A 410 -7.22 -10.75 -3.49
N LEU A 411 -8.17 -11.02 -2.61
CA LEU A 411 -9.39 -11.75 -2.95
C LEU A 411 -10.50 -10.73 -3.22
N PHE A 412 -10.99 -10.70 -4.46
CA PHE A 412 -12.20 -9.99 -4.85
C PHE A 412 -13.31 -11.01 -5.12
N GLY A 413 -14.31 -11.04 -4.26
CA GLY A 413 -15.31 -12.10 -4.29
C GLY A 413 -14.64 -13.49 -4.26
N PRO A 414 -14.96 -14.40 -5.21
CA PRO A 414 -14.34 -15.72 -5.23
C PRO A 414 -12.99 -15.78 -5.96
N ARG A 415 -12.48 -14.65 -6.50
CA ARG A 415 -11.28 -14.63 -7.36
C ARG A 415 -10.07 -14.04 -6.65
N LEU A 416 -8.94 -14.75 -6.79
CA LEU A 416 -7.63 -14.26 -6.38
C LEU A 416 -6.99 -13.43 -7.50
N HIS A 417 -6.53 -12.24 -7.13
CA HIS A 417 -5.71 -11.39 -7.99
C HIS A 417 -4.29 -11.30 -7.45
N VAL A 418 -3.34 -11.29 -8.36
CA VAL A 418 -1.94 -10.96 -8.08
C VAL A 418 -1.56 -9.75 -8.93
N THR A 419 -1.43 -8.59 -8.30
CA THR A 419 -0.94 -7.37 -8.93
C THR A 419 0.57 -7.29 -8.74
N HIS A 420 1.33 -7.34 -9.83
CA HIS A 420 2.77 -7.15 -9.84
C HIS A 420 3.10 -5.74 -10.32
N VAL A 421 3.41 -4.84 -9.38
CA VAL A 421 3.88 -3.48 -9.69
C VAL A 421 5.40 -3.47 -9.71
N ARG A 422 5.99 -2.89 -10.76
CA ARG A 422 7.44 -2.86 -10.91
C ARG A 422 7.92 -1.64 -11.69
N GLN A 423 9.18 -1.31 -11.54
CA GLN A 423 9.88 -0.46 -12.48
C GLN A 423 9.97 -1.17 -13.84
N ARG A 424 9.75 -0.47 -14.93
CA ARG A 424 9.63 -1.06 -16.29
C ARG A 424 10.81 -1.97 -16.64
N ASP A 425 12.03 -1.52 -16.38
CA ASP A 425 13.26 -2.19 -16.81
C ASP A 425 13.94 -3.05 -15.74
N VAL A 426 13.26 -3.27 -14.60
CA VAL A 426 13.77 -4.14 -13.53
C VAL A 426 13.82 -5.60 -13.94
N LEU A 427 12.92 -6.01 -14.83
CA LEU A 427 12.85 -7.36 -15.39
C LEU A 427 12.83 -7.30 -16.92
N THR A 428 13.60 -8.15 -17.57
CA THR A 428 13.43 -8.47 -18.98
C THR A 428 12.12 -9.23 -19.22
N GLY A 429 11.66 -9.32 -20.47
CA GLY A 429 10.46 -10.09 -20.78
C GLY A 429 10.56 -11.58 -20.37
N ALA A 430 11.75 -12.19 -20.54
CA ALA A 430 12.00 -13.57 -20.11
C ALA A 430 11.96 -13.74 -18.59
N GLU A 431 12.54 -12.81 -17.84
CA GLU A 431 12.51 -12.83 -16.36
C GLU A 431 11.10 -12.58 -15.82
N LEU A 432 10.32 -11.71 -16.46
CA LEU A 432 8.92 -11.51 -16.12
C LEU A 432 8.09 -12.80 -16.34
N ALA A 433 8.32 -13.49 -17.45
CA ALA A 433 7.70 -14.79 -17.70
C ALA A 433 8.12 -15.83 -16.64
N GLN A 434 9.39 -15.82 -16.22
CA GLN A 434 9.91 -16.69 -15.15
C GLN A 434 9.24 -16.40 -13.79
N VAL A 435 9.09 -15.12 -13.39
CA VAL A 435 8.37 -14.73 -12.17
C VAL A 435 6.94 -15.24 -12.21
N ARG A 436 6.23 -15.02 -13.34
CA ARG A 436 4.84 -15.45 -13.51
C ARG A 436 4.69 -16.98 -13.45
N ALA A 437 5.57 -17.71 -14.13
CA ALA A 437 5.57 -19.18 -14.12
C ALA A 437 5.84 -19.73 -12.70
N ALA A 438 6.82 -19.17 -12.00
CA ALA A 438 7.13 -19.58 -10.64
C ALA A 438 5.95 -19.32 -9.67
N LEU A 439 5.31 -18.15 -9.76
CA LEU A 439 4.12 -17.82 -8.96
C LEU A 439 2.97 -18.79 -9.24
N VAL A 440 2.63 -19.02 -10.52
CA VAL A 440 1.54 -19.93 -10.90
C VAL A 440 1.82 -21.32 -10.36
N ARG A 441 2.99 -21.88 -10.64
CA ARG A 441 3.40 -23.22 -10.17
C ARG A 441 3.26 -23.35 -8.65
N ASP A 442 3.79 -22.41 -7.88
CA ASP A 442 3.79 -22.51 -6.42
C ASP A 442 2.38 -22.30 -5.84
N LEU A 443 1.57 -21.43 -6.44
CA LEU A 443 0.20 -21.18 -6.02
C LEU A 443 -0.72 -22.34 -6.32
N THR A 444 -0.69 -22.87 -7.55
CA THR A 444 -1.61 -23.94 -7.98
C THR A 444 -1.12 -25.35 -7.63
N GLY A 445 0.18 -25.52 -7.40
CA GLY A 445 0.79 -26.83 -7.20
C GLY A 445 0.95 -27.64 -8.49
N ALA A 446 0.65 -27.02 -9.64
CA ALA A 446 0.91 -27.62 -10.93
C ALA A 446 2.41 -27.54 -11.25
N GLY A 447 3.13 -28.62 -11.10
CA GLY A 447 4.54 -28.77 -11.39
C GLY A 447 4.79 -29.91 -12.37
#